data_10816f32313ac6f91a603cf53623997a
#
_entry.id   10816f32313ac6f91a603cf53623997a
#
_cell.length_a   1.000
_cell.length_b   1.000
_cell.length_c   1.000
_cell.angle_alpha   90.00
_cell.angle_beta   90.00
_cell.angle_gamma   90.00
#
_symmetry.space_group_name_H-M   'P 1'
#
loop_
_entity.id
_entity.type
_entity.pdbx_description
1 polymer ?
#
loop_
_entity_poly.entity_id
_entity_poly.type
_entity_poly.pdbx_seq_one_letter_code
_entity_poly.pdbx_strand_id
1 'polypeptide(L)'
;RGGKLIWMINGVAMNKDSLFNESGKSYALPQELNLDDYFFHKGVRIEKTLIQDLYCAPIVLASGYENNTQYVPYPWVYYPIIKPKDSIIGKDTGPILCRYASPIKTIDNKLSKFLLLKSSDFIKTSSFPAVINLKKATSKIEPSTFLQKSKAISYLVEGQDYSLFKNRIKPFKFNGNMEKGKFEMVIISDGNIAENQIDKGIPLSLGYDKWTNNFYSNRAWIVNVIHFLAGNKNYLSTKGKKWNFAFFDISKINKFGSFWKWSLILLPFIIGIFSLFISSRIRNKQLKL
;
A
#
# COMPACT_ATOMS: atom_id res chain seq x y z
N ARG A 1 -17.52 21.03 -10.33
CA ARG A 1 -17.17 20.49 -11.66
C ARG A 1 -16.54 19.10 -11.59
N GLY A 2 -16.60 18.39 -10.45
CA GLY A 2 -16.07 17.03 -10.35
C GLY A 2 -14.54 16.98 -10.22
N GLY A 3 -13.96 17.85 -9.38
CA GLY A 3 -12.50 17.89 -9.16
C GLY A 3 -11.97 16.60 -8.56
N LYS A 4 -10.79 16.15 -9.06
CA LYS A 4 -10.05 15.00 -8.56
C LYS A 4 -8.74 15.50 -7.97
N LEU A 5 -8.44 15.10 -6.75
CA LEU A 5 -7.29 15.62 -6.00
C LEU A 5 -6.53 14.48 -5.33
N ILE A 6 -5.22 14.59 -5.31
CA ILE A 6 -4.33 13.75 -4.50
C ILE A 6 -3.50 14.69 -3.65
N TRP A 7 -3.61 14.55 -2.33
CA TRP A 7 -2.79 15.26 -1.36
C TRP A 7 -1.81 14.31 -0.72
N MET A 8 -0.52 14.58 -0.85
CA MET A 8 0.57 13.85 -0.22
C MET A 8 1.30 14.85 0.68
N ILE A 9 1.04 14.80 1.98
CA ILE A 9 1.42 15.87 2.91
C ILE A 9 2.01 15.27 4.16
N ASN A 10 3.20 15.72 4.53
CA ASN A 10 3.78 15.42 5.83
C ASN A 10 3.10 16.27 6.91
N GLY A 11 2.56 15.66 7.96
CA GLY A 11 2.10 16.39 9.15
C GLY A 11 3.28 16.97 9.94
N VAL A 12 4.49 16.47 9.65
CA VAL A 12 5.74 16.75 10.36
C VAL A 12 6.85 16.98 9.35
N ALA A 13 7.55 18.08 9.48
CA ALA A 13 8.76 18.37 8.72
C ALA A 13 9.92 17.53 9.29
N MET A 14 10.33 16.54 8.54
CA MET A 14 11.48 15.69 8.85
C MET A 14 12.21 15.29 7.58
N ASN A 15 13.50 15.56 7.52
CA ASN A 15 14.37 15.13 6.45
C ASN A 15 15.32 14.06 6.98
N LYS A 16 15.42 12.93 6.27
CA LYS A 16 16.37 11.86 6.60
C LYS A 16 17.79 12.35 6.68
N ASP A 17 18.20 13.18 5.71
CA ASP A 17 19.60 13.63 5.59
C ASP A 17 20.03 14.50 6.77
N SER A 18 19.07 15.16 7.43
CA SER A 18 19.33 15.93 8.66
C SER A 18 19.72 15.08 9.87
N LEU A 19 19.59 13.73 9.80
CA LEU A 19 20.06 12.81 10.84
C LEU A 19 21.55 12.48 10.71
N PHE A 20 22.15 12.65 9.51
CA PHE A 20 23.54 12.31 9.25
C PHE A 20 24.48 13.49 9.58
N ASN A 21 24.30 14.06 10.76
CA ASN A 21 25.18 15.06 11.36
C ASN A 21 26.02 14.43 12.48
N GLU A 22 27.01 15.15 13.01
CA GLU A 22 27.89 14.67 14.09
C GLU A 22 27.12 14.20 15.34
N SER A 23 25.99 14.82 15.66
CA SER A 23 25.18 14.46 16.82
C SER A 23 24.30 13.22 16.59
N GLY A 24 24.04 12.86 15.32
CA GLY A 24 23.09 11.81 14.94
C GLY A 24 21.65 12.14 15.34
N LYS A 25 21.30 13.39 15.55
CA LYS A 25 20.00 13.84 16.03
C LYS A 25 19.39 14.84 15.06
N SER A 26 18.09 14.78 14.92
CA SER A 26 17.29 15.79 14.21
C SER A 26 15.97 16.04 14.94
N TYR A 27 15.43 17.23 14.74
CA TYR A 27 14.16 17.63 15.32
C TYR A 27 13.05 17.48 14.28
N ALA A 28 12.03 16.74 14.66
CA ALA A 28 10.81 16.67 13.89
C ALA A 28 9.89 17.79 14.37
N LEU A 29 9.56 18.72 13.49
CA LEU A 29 8.75 19.90 13.77
C LEU A 29 7.40 19.82 13.05
N PRO A 30 6.33 20.40 13.60
CA PRO A 30 5.06 20.51 12.89
C PRO A 30 5.26 21.22 11.56
N GLN A 31 4.66 20.67 10.50
CA GLN A 31 4.64 21.35 9.22
C GLN A 31 3.39 22.21 9.12
N GLU A 32 3.56 23.53 9.12
CA GLU A 32 2.43 24.46 9.00
C GLU A 32 2.26 24.89 7.54
N LEU A 33 1.23 24.35 6.91
CA LEU A 33 0.89 24.61 5.51
C LEU A 33 -0.34 25.50 5.36
N ASN A 34 -0.94 25.93 6.47
CA ASN A 34 -2.23 26.67 6.50
C ASN A 34 -3.37 25.92 5.79
N LEU A 35 -3.32 24.59 5.79
CA LEU A 35 -4.33 23.71 5.18
C LEU A 35 -5.24 23.04 6.21
N ASP A 36 -5.03 23.27 7.51
CA ASP A 36 -5.78 22.61 8.58
C ASP A 36 -7.28 22.88 8.46
N ASP A 37 -7.69 24.13 8.20
CA ASP A 37 -9.08 24.50 7.96
C ASP A 37 -9.65 23.80 6.74
N TYR A 38 -8.87 23.71 5.66
CA TYR A 38 -9.31 23.02 4.44
C TYR A 38 -9.63 21.56 4.72
N PHE A 39 -8.70 20.84 5.35
CA PHE A 39 -8.89 19.43 5.67
C PHE A 39 -9.98 19.21 6.70
N PHE A 40 -10.12 20.12 7.69
CA PHE A 40 -11.19 20.08 8.66
C PHE A 40 -12.57 20.13 7.96
N HIS A 41 -12.78 21.06 7.04
CA HIS A 41 -13.98 21.12 6.22
C HIS A 41 -14.21 19.87 5.38
N LYS A 42 -13.13 19.22 4.92
CA LYS A 42 -13.20 17.92 4.22
C LYS A 42 -13.42 16.74 5.14
N GLY A 43 -13.55 16.95 6.44
CA GLY A 43 -13.83 15.92 7.43
C GLY A 43 -12.63 15.05 7.78
N VAL A 44 -11.42 15.55 7.63
CA VAL A 44 -10.17 14.88 8.01
C VAL A 44 -9.23 15.85 8.69
N ARG A 45 -8.39 15.31 9.58
CA ARG A 45 -7.35 16.07 10.27
C ARG A 45 -6.08 15.26 10.25
N ILE A 46 -5.00 15.83 9.73
CA ILE A 46 -3.65 15.26 9.84
C ILE A 46 -3.11 15.64 11.22
N GLU A 47 -2.77 14.64 12.02
CA GLU A 47 -2.18 14.89 13.34
C GLU A 47 -0.70 15.26 13.18
N LYS A 48 -0.27 16.27 13.96
CA LYS A 48 1.14 16.71 13.97
C LYS A 48 1.99 15.79 14.88
N THR A 49 1.91 14.46 14.65
CA THR A 49 2.65 13.44 15.38
C THR A 49 3.24 12.43 14.41
N LEU A 50 4.29 11.71 14.79
CA LEU A 50 4.90 10.66 13.98
C LEU A 50 4.44 9.29 14.44
N ILE A 51 4.11 8.44 13.47
CA ILE A 51 3.88 7.02 13.70
C ILE A 51 5.23 6.32 13.78
N GLN A 52 5.42 5.56 14.85
CA GLN A 52 6.46 4.55 14.99
C GLN A 52 5.78 3.18 14.94
N ASP A 53 6.22 2.30 14.07
CA ASP A 53 5.61 1.00 13.83
C ASP A 53 6.67 -0.10 13.97
N LEU A 54 6.35 -1.21 14.64
CA LEU A 54 7.25 -2.36 14.70
C LEU A 54 7.40 -3.04 13.33
N TYR A 55 6.37 -2.93 12.48
CA TYR A 55 6.40 -3.38 11.10
C TYR A 55 7.07 -2.29 10.25
N CYS A 56 8.38 -2.28 10.22
CA CYS A 56 9.16 -1.20 9.62
C CYS A 56 10.25 -1.71 8.66
N ALA A 57 10.59 -0.87 7.70
CA ALA A 57 11.75 -1.04 6.86
C ALA A 57 13.03 -0.66 7.62
N PRO A 58 14.18 -1.23 7.25
CA PRO A 58 15.44 -0.85 7.86
C PRO A 58 15.97 0.49 7.35
N ILE A 59 16.79 1.14 8.18
CA ILE A 59 17.74 2.15 7.78
C ILE A 59 19.12 1.51 7.70
N VAL A 60 19.88 1.82 6.66
CA VAL A 60 21.23 1.28 6.51
C VAL A 60 22.23 2.30 7.02
N LEU A 61 23.07 1.86 7.94
CA LEU A 61 24.11 2.68 8.57
C LEU A 61 25.48 2.12 8.24
N ALA A 62 26.44 3.02 7.99
CA ALA A 62 27.83 2.66 7.89
C ALA A 62 28.38 2.30 9.27
N SER A 63 29.03 1.15 9.40
CA SER A 63 29.70 0.68 10.58
C SER A 63 31.12 0.24 10.23
N GLY A 64 32.09 0.48 11.10
CA GLY A 64 33.50 0.15 10.88
C GLY A 64 34.40 1.40 10.82
N TYR A 65 35.71 1.15 10.73
CA TYR A 65 36.73 2.19 10.66
C TYR A 65 37.45 2.13 9.33
N GLU A 66 37.74 3.30 8.77
CA GLU A 66 38.55 3.49 7.55
C GLU A 66 38.20 2.56 6.38
N ASN A 67 39.11 1.69 5.96
CA ASN A 67 38.95 0.83 4.80
C ASN A 67 38.02 -0.39 5.01
N ASN A 68 37.47 -0.57 6.22
CA ASN A 68 36.62 -1.71 6.57
C ASN A 68 35.18 -1.26 6.89
N THR A 69 34.65 -0.33 6.11
CA THR A 69 33.29 0.16 6.27
C THR A 69 32.28 -0.90 5.76
N GLN A 70 31.39 -1.32 6.65
CA GLN A 70 30.26 -2.22 6.34
C GLN A 70 28.94 -1.46 6.43
N TYR A 71 28.03 -1.73 5.51
CA TYR A 71 26.69 -1.17 5.52
C TYR A 71 25.71 -2.15 6.16
N VAL A 72 25.26 -1.84 7.36
CA VAL A 72 24.42 -2.74 8.17
C VAL A 72 22.99 -2.20 8.22
N PRO A 73 21.97 -3.02 7.86
CA PRO A 73 20.57 -2.64 7.98
C PRO A 73 20.09 -2.80 9.42
N TYR A 74 19.47 -1.75 9.96
CA TYR A 74 18.85 -1.75 11.30
C TYR A 74 17.36 -1.42 11.17
N PRO A 75 16.45 -2.10 11.91
CA PRO A 75 15.03 -1.77 11.90
C PRO A 75 14.80 -0.30 12.27
N TRP A 76 14.02 0.43 11.45
CA TRP A 76 13.77 1.85 11.66
C TRP A 76 12.29 2.13 11.82
N VAL A 77 11.83 2.22 13.05
CA VAL A 77 10.40 2.32 13.43
C VAL A 77 9.66 3.50 12.78
N TYR A 78 10.36 4.49 12.26
CA TYR A 78 9.80 5.63 11.53
C TYR A 78 9.56 5.36 10.04
N TYR A 79 9.89 4.14 9.57
CA TYR A 79 9.66 3.69 8.19
C TYR A 79 8.61 2.56 8.16
N PRO A 80 7.35 2.85 8.49
CA PRO A 80 6.32 1.83 8.53
C PRO A 80 6.11 1.18 7.15
N ILE A 81 6.00 -0.15 7.15
CA ILE A 81 5.61 -0.94 5.99
C ILE A 81 4.11 -1.21 6.11
N ILE A 82 3.35 -0.65 5.18
CA ILE A 82 1.89 -0.66 5.22
C ILE A 82 1.35 -1.69 4.22
N LYS A 83 0.49 -2.57 4.69
CA LYS A 83 -0.34 -3.40 3.79
C LYS A 83 -1.59 -2.61 3.42
N PRO A 84 -1.84 -2.33 2.13
CA PRO A 84 -3.06 -1.66 1.70
C PRO A 84 -4.31 -2.41 2.15
N LYS A 85 -5.37 -1.67 2.46
CA LYS A 85 -6.67 -2.29 2.73
C LYS A 85 -7.17 -2.97 1.46
N ASP A 86 -7.85 -4.12 1.63
CA ASP A 86 -8.50 -4.79 0.51
C ASP A 86 -9.62 -3.89 -0.03
N SER A 87 -9.37 -3.34 -1.19
CA SER A 87 -10.22 -2.37 -1.88
C SER A 87 -9.84 -2.37 -3.36
N ILE A 88 -10.65 -1.75 -4.21
CA ILE A 88 -10.34 -1.65 -5.64
C ILE A 88 -8.99 -0.96 -5.91
N ILE A 89 -8.58 -0.03 -5.04
CA ILE A 89 -7.28 0.68 -5.12
C ILE A 89 -6.15 -0.20 -4.58
N GLY A 90 -6.40 -0.92 -3.48
CA GLY A 90 -5.41 -1.78 -2.83
C GLY A 90 -5.23 -3.15 -3.48
N LYS A 91 -6.07 -3.49 -4.45
CA LYS A 91 -6.04 -4.80 -5.11
C LYS A 91 -4.71 -5.00 -5.85
N ASP A 92 -4.11 -6.18 -5.67
CA ASP A 92 -2.81 -6.57 -6.23
C ASP A 92 -1.66 -5.61 -5.98
N THR A 93 -1.73 -4.92 -4.87
CA THR A 93 -0.61 -4.16 -4.36
C THR A 93 0.00 -4.88 -3.16
N GLY A 94 1.31 -5.03 -3.19
CA GLY A 94 2.08 -5.53 -2.06
C GLY A 94 2.29 -4.45 -1.00
N PRO A 95 3.27 -4.65 -0.09
CA PRO A 95 3.58 -3.71 0.97
C PRO A 95 4.07 -2.37 0.40
N ILE A 96 3.64 -1.29 1.06
CA ILE A 96 3.98 0.10 0.74
C ILE A 96 4.93 0.63 1.82
N LEU A 97 6.01 1.24 1.41
CA LEU A 97 6.92 1.93 2.31
C LEU A 97 6.43 3.37 2.55
N CYS A 98 6.18 3.69 3.80
CA CYS A 98 5.98 5.07 4.26
C CYS A 98 7.20 5.56 5.03
N ARG A 99 7.42 6.89 5.05
CA ARG A 99 8.54 7.51 5.75
C ARG A 99 8.04 8.69 6.55
N TYR A 100 8.21 8.63 7.87
CA TYR A 100 7.77 9.70 8.78
C TYR A 100 6.28 10.05 8.67
N ALA A 101 5.45 9.03 8.46
CA ALA A 101 4.02 9.21 8.31
C ALA A 101 3.36 9.73 9.61
N SER A 102 2.31 10.52 9.43
CA SER A 102 1.48 11.05 10.51
C SER A 102 0.11 10.36 10.54
N PRO A 103 -0.58 10.27 11.68
CA PRO A 103 -1.95 9.76 11.73
C PRO A 103 -2.94 10.74 11.07
N ILE A 104 -3.98 10.20 10.44
CA ILE A 104 -5.15 10.95 10.01
C ILE A 104 -6.34 10.57 10.89
N LYS A 105 -7.02 11.57 11.46
CA LYS A 105 -8.31 11.41 12.12
C LYS A 105 -9.45 11.85 11.21
N THR A 106 -10.56 11.16 11.28
CA THR A 106 -11.81 11.56 10.62
C THR A 106 -12.64 12.43 11.55
N ILE A 107 -13.35 13.38 10.95
CA ILE A 107 -14.27 14.29 11.62
C ILE A 107 -15.63 14.06 10.99
N ASP A 108 -16.68 13.95 11.80
CA ASP A 108 -18.01 13.70 11.31
C ASP A 108 -18.54 14.89 10.51
N ASN A 109 -18.91 14.60 9.28
CA ASN A 109 -19.58 15.53 8.37
C ASN A 109 -20.34 14.71 7.29
N LYS A 110 -20.98 15.41 6.35
CA LYS A 110 -21.79 14.77 5.30
C LYS A 110 -20.98 14.08 4.18
N LEU A 111 -19.65 14.04 4.27
CA LEU A 111 -18.77 13.46 3.26
C LEU A 111 -18.46 11.99 3.57
N SER A 112 -18.40 11.16 2.55
CA SER A 112 -18.01 9.77 2.68
C SER A 112 -16.47 9.65 2.79
N LYS A 113 -16.01 8.83 3.71
CA LYS A 113 -14.59 8.62 3.98
C LYS A 113 -14.28 7.14 3.98
N PHE A 114 -13.40 6.71 3.07
CA PHE A 114 -12.99 5.31 2.93
C PHE A 114 -11.51 5.17 3.28
N LEU A 115 -11.22 4.34 4.25
CA LEU A 115 -9.86 4.06 4.68
C LEU A 115 -9.11 3.30 3.58
N LEU A 116 -7.94 3.81 3.17
CA LEU A 116 -7.08 3.18 2.16
C LEU A 116 -5.83 2.55 2.77
N LEU A 117 -5.13 3.27 3.63
CA LEU A 117 -3.90 2.82 4.30
C LEU A 117 -4.00 3.01 5.80
N LYS A 118 -3.54 2.02 6.56
CA LYS A 118 -3.38 2.10 8.01
C LYS A 118 -2.10 1.39 8.46
N SER A 119 -1.53 1.85 9.57
CA SER A 119 -0.40 1.21 10.24
C SER A 119 -0.75 -0.19 10.77
N SER A 120 0.24 -0.91 11.29
CA SER A 120 0.01 -2.14 12.05
C SER A 120 -0.70 -1.84 13.39
N ASP A 121 -1.05 -2.90 14.13
CA ASP A 121 -1.62 -2.77 15.48
C ASP A 121 -0.53 -2.69 16.59
N PHE A 122 0.73 -2.55 16.20
CA PHE A 122 1.88 -2.45 17.10
C PHE A 122 2.62 -1.14 16.88
N ILE A 123 1.99 -0.05 17.25
CA ILE A 123 2.53 1.29 17.06
C ILE A 123 2.64 2.07 18.37
N LYS A 124 3.40 3.12 18.30
CA LYS A 124 3.35 4.26 19.21
C LYS A 124 3.47 5.56 18.41
N THR A 125 2.99 6.64 18.99
CA THR A 125 3.11 7.97 18.38
C THR A 125 4.03 8.85 19.21
N SER A 126 4.86 9.64 18.52
CA SER A 126 5.68 10.67 19.16
C SER A 126 4.95 11.99 19.12
N SER A 127 4.79 12.62 20.29
CA SER A 127 4.28 14.00 20.39
C SER A 127 5.39 15.03 20.12
N PHE A 128 5.01 16.25 19.85
CA PHE A 128 5.90 17.36 19.53
C PHE A 128 6.40 18.15 20.71
N PRO A 129 7.61 18.73 20.57
CA PRO A 129 8.66 18.46 19.59
C PRO A 129 9.29 17.09 19.78
N ALA A 130 9.54 16.35 18.71
CA ALA A 130 10.14 15.02 18.78
C ALA A 130 11.61 15.08 18.36
N VAL A 131 12.49 14.58 19.23
CA VAL A 131 13.91 14.36 18.90
C VAL A 131 14.05 12.97 18.30
N ILE A 132 14.42 12.90 17.04
CA ILE A 132 14.77 11.65 16.37
C ILE A 132 16.27 11.45 16.50
N ASN A 133 16.66 10.30 17.00
CA ASN A 133 18.08 9.99 17.24
C ASN A 133 18.46 8.70 16.52
N LEU A 134 19.47 8.78 15.69
CA LEU A 134 19.97 7.67 14.89
C LEU A 134 20.52 6.52 15.76
N LYS A 135 21.05 6.83 16.93
CA LYS A 135 21.50 5.81 17.91
C LYS A 135 20.37 4.86 18.33
N LYS A 136 19.10 5.28 18.21
CA LYS A 136 17.96 4.40 18.50
C LYS A 136 17.81 3.27 17.46
N ALA A 137 18.38 3.39 16.26
CA ALA A 137 18.36 2.34 15.27
C ALA A 137 19.15 1.09 15.72
N THR A 138 20.28 1.33 16.42
CA THR A 138 21.15 0.25 16.94
C THR A 138 20.74 -0.26 18.31
N SER A 139 19.80 0.43 18.99
CA SER A 139 19.30 0.03 20.29
C SER A 139 18.25 -1.09 20.15
N LYS A 140 18.19 -1.97 21.15
CA LYS A 140 17.14 -3.01 21.22
C LYS A 140 15.77 -2.34 21.27
N ILE A 141 14.91 -2.69 20.34
CA ILE A 141 13.52 -2.25 20.33
C ILE A 141 12.77 -3.06 21.39
N GLU A 142 12.04 -2.38 22.27
CA GLU A 142 11.16 -3.00 23.27
C GLU A 142 9.73 -3.06 22.73
N PRO A 143 9.23 -4.24 22.27
CA PRO A 143 7.89 -4.37 21.68
C PRO A 143 6.77 -3.97 22.67
N SER A 144 6.98 -4.16 23.96
CA SER A 144 6.03 -3.79 25.02
C SER A 144 5.68 -2.30 25.08
N THR A 145 6.45 -1.43 24.41
CA THR A 145 6.17 0.01 24.34
C THR A 145 5.23 0.39 23.18
N PHE A 146 4.93 -0.56 22.27
CA PHE A 146 4.10 -0.35 21.07
C PHE A 146 2.70 -0.90 21.29
N LEU A 147 1.94 -0.25 22.17
CA LEU A 147 0.63 -0.73 22.63
C LEU A 147 -0.57 -0.04 21.97
N GLN A 148 -0.32 0.92 21.10
CA GLN A 148 -1.41 1.62 20.43
C GLN A 148 -1.93 0.80 19.24
N LYS A 149 -3.24 0.88 19.03
CA LYS A 149 -3.90 0.28 17.85
C LYS A 149 -3.57 1.07 16.59
N SER A 150 -3.76 0.41 15.45
CA SER A 150 -3.51 0.99 14.12
C SER A 150 -4.11 2.37 13.93
N LYS A 151 -3.37 3.23 13.24
CA LYS A 151 -3.78 4.58 12.84
C LYS A 151 -3.88 4.67 11.32
N ALA A 152 -4.85 5.42 10.86
CA ALA A 152 -5.01 5.68 9.44
C ALA A 152 -3.91 6.61 8.93
N ILE A 153 -3.45 6.35 7.70
CA ILE A 153 -2.43 7.13 6.99
C ILE A 153 -3.00 7.69 5.68
N SER A 154 -4.03 7.05 5.11
CA SER A 154 -4.67 7.52 3.88
C SER A 154 -6.16 7.27 3.88
N TYR A 155 -6.90 8.25 3.37
CA TYR A 155 -8.33 8.19 3.11
C TYR A 155 -8.67 8.63 1.70
N LEU A 156 -9.69 7.99 1.11
CA LEU A 156 -10.47 8.55 0.03
C LEU A 156 -11.64 9.32 0.65
N VAL A 157 -11.79 10.59 0.31
CA VAL A 157 -12.89 11.45 0.72
C VAL A 157 -13.68 11.84 -0.53
N GLU A 158 -14.97 11.60 -0.53
CA GLU A 158 -15.82 11.91 -1.67
C GLU A 158 -17.18 12.50 -1.22
N GLY A 159 -17.77 13.26 -2.09
CA GLY A 159 -19.08 13.83 -1.85
C GLY A 159 -19.31 15.14 -2.57
N GLN A 160 -20.27 15.88 -2.07
CA GLN A 160 -20.60 17.21 -2.56
C GLN A 160 -20.39 18.23 -1.44
N ASP A 161 -19.62 19.27 -1.72
CA ASP A 161 -19.30 20.29 -0.73
C ASP A 161 -19.26 21.69 -1.38
N TYR A 162 -19.27 22.68 -0.51
CA TYR A 162 -19.15 24.06 -0.92
C TYR A 162 -17.71 24.45 -1.26
N SER A 163 -17.59 25.44 -2.14
CA SER A 163 -16.32 26.10 -2.42
C SER A 163 -15.75 26.74 -1.14
N LEU A 164 -14.44 26.66 -0.95
CA LEU A 164 -13.74 27.38 0.13
C LEU A 164 -13.92 28.90 0.05
N PHE A 165 -14.24 29.43 -1.14
CA PHE A 165 -14.48 30.84 -1.37
C PHE A 165 -15.94 31.23 -1.17
N LYS A 166 -16.78 30.30 -0.72
CA LYS A 166 -18.16 30.67 -0.31
C LYS A 166 -18.08 31.62 0.86
N ASN A 167 -18.71 32.78 0.72
CA ASN A 167 -18.72 33.86 1.72
C ASN A 167 -17.33 34.42 2.08
N ARG A 168 -16.32 34.26 1.19
CA ARG A 168 -14.99 34.83 1.36
C ARG A 168 -14.63 35.72 0.17
N ILE A 169 -13.76 36.70 0.40
CA ILE A 169 -13.19 37.53 -0.66
C ILE A 169 -12.28 36.64 -1.51
N LYS A 170 -12.52 36.67 -2.82
CA LYS A 170 -11.70 35.90 -3.76
C LYS A 170 -10.40 36.63 -4.03
N PRO A 171 -9.23 35.96 -4.03
CA PRO A 171 -7.94 36.60 -4.23
C PRO A 171 -7.74 37.11 -5.66
N PHE A 172 -8.55 36.62 -6.62
CA PHE A 172 -8.54 37.07 -8.02
C PHE A 172 -9.89 36.81 -8.68
N LYS A 173 -10.14 37.50 -9.79
CA LYS A 173 -11.34 37.27 -10.61
C LYS A 173 -11.15 35.99 -11.44
N PHE A 174 -12.08 35.06 -11.34
CA PHE A 174 -12.14 33.89 -12.22
C PHE A 174 -13.56 33.61 -12.69
N ASN A 175 -13.69 33.19 -13.93
CA ASN A 175 -14.97 32.87 -14.54
C ASN A 175 -15.45 31.46 -14.13
N GLY A 176 -16.76 31.28 -14.04
CA GLY A 176 -17.36 29.97 -13.81
C GLY A 176 -17.22 29.46 -12.39
N ASN A 177 -17.27 30.32 -11.42
CA ASN A 177 -17.35 29.98 -10.01
C ASN A 177 -18.63 29.18 -9.70
N MET A 178 -18.46 27.97 -9.19
CA MET A 178 -19.53 27.15 -8.64
C MET A 178 -19.45 27.18 -7.12
N GLU A 179 -20.53 27.51 -6.44
CA GLU A 179 -20.56 27.52 -4.97
C GLU A 179 -20.52 26.11 -4.40
N LYS A 180 -21.04 25.12 -5.11
CA LYS A 180 -21.13 23.74 -4.66
C LYS A 180 -20.74 22.79 -5.79
N GLY A 181 -19.97 21.77 -5.48
CA GLY A 181 -19.51 20.80 -6.46
C GLY A 181 -19.24 19.41 -5.88
N LYS A 182 -19.34 18.40 -6.72
CA LYS A 182 -18.85 17.06 -6.38
C LYS A 182 -17.32 17.02 -6.47
N PHE A 183 -16.69 16.21 -5.65
CA PHE A 183 -15.24 15.97 -5.71
C PHE A 183 -14.91 14.55 -5.21
N GLU A 184 -13.76 14.07 -5.60
CA GLU A 184 -13.10 12.89 -5.04
C GLU A 184 -11.66 13.29 -4.69
N MET A 185 -11.23 12.97 -3.49
CA MET A 185 -9.93 13.37 -2.97
C MET A 185 -9.29 12.21 -2.24
N VAL A 186 -8.06 11.86 -2.62
CA VAL A 186 -7.22 10.98 -1.82
C VAL A 186 -6.25 11.83 -1.02
N ILE A 187 -6.22 11.62 0.29
CA ILE A 187 -5.30 12.28 1.20
C ILE A 187 -4.39 11.24 1.84
N ILE A 188 -3.10 11.54 1.86
CA ILE A 188 -2.04 10.68 2.37
C ILE A 188 -1.17 11.54 3.29
N SER A 189 -0.97 11.09 4.50
CA SER A 189 -0.16 11.80 5.51
C SER A 189 1.33 11.42 5.47
N ASP A 190 1.82 11.16 4.27
CA ASP A 190 3.23 10.93 3.97
C ASP A 190 3.53 11.52 2.60
N GLY A 191 4.26 12.63 2.56
CA GLY A 191 4.68 13.27 1.32
C GLY A 191 5.75 12.47 0.57
N ASN A 192 6.50 11.63 1.28
CA ASN A 192 7.61 10.87 0.71
C ASN A 192 7.14 9.57 0.03
N ILE A 193 5.86 9.22 0.13
CA ILE A 193 5.31 8.00 -0.48
C ILE A 193 5.53 7.93 -2.00
N ALA A 194 5.61 9.10 -2.66
CA ALA A 194 5.86 9.24 -4.10
C ALA A 194 7.28 9.72 -4.43
N GLU A 195 8.19 9.70 -3.47
CA GLU A 195 9.56 10.13 -3.64
C GLU A 195 10.44 9.03 -4.23
N ASN A 196 11.12 9.32 -5.34
CA ASN A 196 12.12 8.43 -5.92
C ASN A 196 13.48 8.63 -5.22
N GLN A 197 14.17 7.53 -4.95
CA GLN A 197 15.59 7.63 -4.60
C GLN A 197 16.41 7.99 -5.84
N ILE A 198 17.52 8.69 -5.61
CA ILE A 198 18.44 9.06 -6.68
C ILE A 198 19.74 8.29 -6.51
N ASP A 199 20.26 7.77 -7.61
CA ASP A 199 21.59 7.18 -7.67
C ASP A 199 22.39 7.79 -8.81
N LYS A 200 23.55 8.36 -8.47
CA LYS A 200 24.43 9.06 -9.44
C LYS A 200 23.68 10.05 -10.35
N GLY A 201 22.72 10.79 -9.80
CA GLY A 201 21.89 11.76 -10.53
C GLY A 201 20.72 11.16 -11.31
N ILE A 202 20.55 9.85 -11.32
CA ILE A 202 19.45 9.15 -12.03
C ILE A 202 18.37 8.77 -11.03
N PRO A 203 17.09 9.15 -11.25
CA PRO A 203 15.99 8.72 -10.40
C PRO A 203 15.73 7.22 -10.59
N LEU A 204 15.70 6.51 -9.47
CA LEU A 204 15.38 5.08 -9.42
C LEU A 204 13.87 4.85 -9.49
N SER A 205 13.46 3.61 -9.75
CA SER A 205 12.05 3.25 -9.77
C SER A 205 11.39 3.56 -8.42
N LEU A 206 10.19 4.15 -8.46
CA LEU A 206 9.44 4.46 -7.24
C LEU A 206 9.14 3.18 -6.44
N GLY A 207 9.48 3.21 -5.15
CA GLY A 207 9.37 2.07 -4.24
C GLY A 207 10.60 1.17 -4.21
N TYR A 208 11.62 1.41 -5.02
CA TYR A 208 12.90 0.71 -4.91
C TYR A 208 13.78 1.36 -3.85
N ASP A 209 14.30 0.55 -2.94
CA ASP A 209 15.28 0.97 -1.94
C ASP A 209 16.67 0.43 -2.30
N LYS A 210 17.55 1.31 -2.75
CA LYS A 210 18.90 0.97 -3.23
C LYS A 210 19.82 0.39 -2.17
N TRP A 211 19.56 0.71 -0.90
CA TRP A 211 20.42 0.28 0.21
C TRP A 211 20.15 -1.16 0.65
N THR A 212 18.90 -1.59 0.54
CA THR A 212 18.46 -2.94 0.92
C THR A 212 18.12 -3.82 -0.28
N ASN A 213 18.15 -3.26 -1.49
CA ASN A 213 17.72 -3.89 -2.73
C ASN A 213 16.28 -4.43 -2.68
N ASN A 214 15.42 -3.80 -1.88
CA ASN A 214 14.02 -4.16 -1.72
C ASN A 214 13.13 -3.36 -2.67
N PHE A 215 12.05 -3.99 -3.15
CA PHE A 215 10.99 -3.35 -3.92
C PHE A 215 9.70 -3.29 -3.12
N TYR A 216 9.20 -2.07 -2.92
CA TYR A 216 7.89 -1.79 -2.32
C TYR A 216 6.88 -1.40 -3.40
N SER A 217 5.61 -1.60 -3.12
CA SER A 217 4.53 -1.38 -4.09
C SER A 217 4.03 0.06 -4.19
N ASN A 218 4.82 1.04 -3.76
CA ASN A 218 4.46 2.46 -3.79
C ASN A 218 3.99 2.90 -5.19
N ARG A 219 4.78 2.56 -6.25
CA ARG A 219 4.43 2.87 -7.63
C ARG A 219 3.09 2.26 -8.03
N ALA A 220 2.91 0.97 -7.76
CA ALA A 220 1.70 0.24 -8.17
C ALA A 220 0.46 0.82 -7.49
N TRP A 221 0.55 1.16 -6.20
CA TRP A 221 -0.55 1.73 -5.44
C TRP A 221 -0.90 3.15 -5.90
N ILE A 222 0.09 4.04 -6.11
CA ILE A 222 -0.15 5.40 -6.61
C ILE A 222 -0.77 5.38 -8.00
N VAL A 223 -0.30 4.50 -8.89
CA VAL A 223 -0.90 4.31 -10.22
C VAL A 223 -2.35 3.86 -10.10
N ASN A 224 -2.66 2.95 -9.15
CA ASN A 224 -4.05 2.56 -8.91
C ASN A 224 -4.92 3.73 -8.42
N VAL A 225 -4.39 4.58 -7.53
CA VAL A 225 -5.08 5.81 -7.07
C VAL A 225 -5.40 6.72 -8.26
N ILE A 226 -4.43 6.94 -9.15
CA ILE A 226 -4.60 7.76 -10.35
C ILE A 226 -5.67 7.16 -11.26
N HIS A 227 -5.61 5.86 -11.56
CA HIS A 227 -6.63 5.19 -12.38
C HIS A 227 -8.03 5.27 -11.76
N PHE A 228 -8.13 5.11 -10.45
CA PHE A 228 -9.40 5.23 -9.74
C PHE A 228 -10.00 6.62 -9.91
N LEU A 229 -9.21 7.66 -9.64
CA LEU A 229 -9.65 9.06 -9.77
C LEU A 229 -9.91 9.46 -11.23
N ALA A 230 -9.18 8.89 -12.19
CA ALA A 230 -9.43 9.07 -13.62
C ALA A 230 -10.72 8.37 -14.12
N GLY A 231 -11.40 7.59 -13.25
CA GLY A 231 -12.62 6.87 -13.63
C GLY A 231 -12.40 5.49 -14.22
N ASN A 232 -11.16 5.00 -14.31
CA ASN A 232 -10.81 3.71 -14.90
C ASN A 232 -11.07 2.53 -13.92
N LYS A 233 -12.23 2.53 -13.25
CA LYS A 233 -12.60 1.51 -12.25
C LYS A 233 -12.67 0.10 -12.84
N ASN A 234 -13.09 -0.03 -14.10
CA ASN A 234 -13.15 -1.32 -14.80
C ASN A 234 -11.76 -1.92 -14.97
N TYR A 235 -10.76 -1.11 -15.33
CA TYR A 235 -9.38 -1.57 -15.41
C TYR A 235 -8.89 -2.10 -14.06
N LEU A 236 -9.14 -1.38 -12.97
CA LEU A 236 -8.76 -1.81 -11.62
C LEU A 236 -9.50 -3.07 -11.18
N SER A 237 -10.76 -3.26 -11.57
CA SER A 237 -11.54 -4.46 -11.23
C SER A 237 -11.03 -5.72 -11.94
N THR A 238 -10.51 -5.57 -13.16
CA THR A 238 -9.93 -6.68 -13.94
C THR A 238 -8.48 -6.96 -13.58
N LYS A 239 -7.76 -5.97 -13.07
CA LYS A 239 -6.41 -6.12 -12.54
C LYS A 239 -6.44 -7.13 -11.38
N GLY A 240 -5.58 -8.15 -11.45
CA GLY A 240 -5.47 -9.15 -10.40
C GLY A 240 -6.49 -10.27 -10.47
N LYS A 241 -7.11 -10.50 -11.60
CA LYS A 241 -7.65 -11.82 -11.86
C LYS A 241 -6.47 -12.80 -11.82
N LYS A 242 -6.33 -13.50 -10.70
CA LYS A 242 -5.37 -14.61 -10.62
C LYS A 242 -5.83 -15.66 -11.61
N TRP A 243 -5.12 -15.79 -12.70
CA TRP A 243 -5.26 -16.93 -13.57
C TRP A 243 -4.71 -18.12 -12.80
N ASN A 244 -5.59 -18.97 -12.31
CA ASN A 244 -5.17 -20.25 -11.75
C ASN A 244 -4.77 -21.13 -12.93
N PHE A 245 -3.51 -21.02 -13.34
CA PHE A 245 -2.94 -22.04 -14.22
C PHE A 245 -2.85 -23.33 -13.42
N ALA A 246 -3.48 -24.36 -13.93
CA ALA A 246 -3.29 -25.69 -13.40
C ALA A 246 -1.88 -26.16 -13.76
N PHE A 247 -0.95 -25.97 -12.84
CA PHE A 247 0.38 -26.55 -12.96
C PHE A 247 0.34 -28.01 -12.53
N PHE A 248 1.01 -28.85 -13.30
CA PHE A 248 1.21 -30.22 -12.89
C PHE A 248 2.11 -30.27 -11.64
N ASP A 249 1.67 -30.99 -10.64
CA ASP A 249 2.46 -31.28 -9.46
C ASP A 249 3.54 -32.30 -9.86
N ILE A 250 4.74 -31.84 -10.10
CA ILE A 250 5.89 -32.66 -10.56
C ILE A 250 6.16 -33.80 -9.56
N SER A 251 5.97 -33.59 -8.27
CA SER A 251 6.19 -34.61 -7.26
C SER A 251 5.16 -35.73 -7.37
N LYS A 252 3.89 -35.43 -7.66
CA LYS A 252 2.83 -36.41 -7.92
C LYS A 252 3.05 -37.14 -9.26
N ILE A 253 3.49 -36.43 -10.29
CA ILE A 253 3.82 -37.05 -11.57
C ILE A 253 4.95 -38.05 -11.41
N ASN A 254 6.03 -37.70 -10.71
CA ASN A 254 7.14 -38.61 -10.46
C ASN A 254 6.73 -39.84 -9.63
N LYS A 255 5.84 -39.67 -8.66
CA LYS A 255 5.38 -40.75 -7.79
C LYS A 255 4.33 -41.64 -8.45
N PHE A 256 3.44 -41.11 -9.23
CA PHE A 256 2.28 -41.82 -9.82
C PHE A 256 2.25 -41.79 -11.35
N GLY A 257 3.31 -41.34 -12.02
CA GLY A 257 3.34 -41.14 -13.46
C GLY A 257 3.06 -42.42 -14.25
N SER A 258 3.59 -43.56 -13.82
CA SER A 258 3.32 -44.86 -14.43
C SER A 258 1.88 -45.28 -14.29
N PHE A 259 1.25 -45.03 -13.12
CA PHE A 259 -0.16 -45.31 -12.90
C PHE A 259 -1.06 -44.49 -13.83
N TRP A 260 -0.82 -43.18 -13.94
CA TRP A 260 -1.59 -42.31 -14.81
C TRP A 260 -1.41 -42.66 -16.29
N LYS A 261 -0.16 -43.01 -16.70
CA LYS A 261 0.11 -43.45 -18.07
C LYS A 261 -0.69 -44.70 -18.43
N TRP A 262 -0.66 -45.71 -17.59
CA TRP A 262 -1.40 -46.97 -17.83
C TRP A 262 -2.92 -46.75 -17.74
N SER A 263 -3.39 -45.91 -16.82
CA SER A 263 -4.82 -45.58 -16.69
C SER A 263 -5.37 -44.94 -17.96
N LEU A 264 -4.63 -43.97 -18.55
CA LEU A 264 -5.04 -43.29 -19.79
C LEU A 264 -5.07 -44.24 -20.99
N ILE A 265 -4.21 -45.23 -21.01
CA ILE A 265 -4.16 -46.24 -22.11
C ILE A 265 -5.29 -47.26 -21.91
N LEU A 266 -5.48 -47.81 -20.72
CA LEU A 266 -6.44 -48.86 -20.45
C LEU A 266 -7.90 -48.40 -20.41
N LEU A 267 -8.16 -47.19 -19.96
CA LEU A 267 -9.53 -46.67 -19.77
C LEU A 267 -10.38 -46.71 -21.07
N PRO A 268 -9.88 -46.31 -22.27
CA PRO A 268 -10.64 -46.43 -23.50
C PRO A 268 -10.98 -47.88 -23.86
N PHE A 269 -10.06 -48.81 -23.63
CA PHE A 269 -10.31 -50.24 -23.89
C PHE A 269 -11.39 -50.80 -22.99
N ILE A 270 -11.34 -50.44 -21.69
CA ILE A 270 -12.38 -50.86 -20.71
C ILE A 270 -13.76 -50.34 -21.13
N ILE A 271 -13.83 -49.03 -21.52
CA ILE A 271 -15.11 -48.44 -21.98
C ILE A 271 -15.59 -49.14 -23.27
N GLY A 272 -14.68 -49.45 -24.20
CA GLY A 272 -14.99 -50.16 -25.42
C GLY A 272 -15.58 -51.56 -25.15
N ILE A 273 -14.90 -52.34 -24.32
CA ILE A 273 -15.37 -53.70 -23.93
C ILE A 273 -16.75 -53.62 -23.23
N PHE A 274 -16.90 -52.63 -22.33
CA PHE A 274 -18.17 -52.45 -21.59
C PHE A 274 -19.31 -52.06 -22.54
N SER A 275 -19.07 -51.23 -23.54
CA SER A 275 -20.06 -50.86 -24.56
C SER A 275 -20.45 -52.05 -25.43
N LEU A 276 -19.51 -52.90 -25.84
CA LEU A 276 -19.79 -54.15 -26.56
C LEU A 276 -20.62 -55.14 -25.74
N PHE A 277 -20.29 -55.25 -24.43
CA PHE A 277 -21.04 -56.09 -23.51
C PHE A 277 -22.49 -55.63 -23.35
N ILE A 278 -22.74 -54.32 -23.20
CA ILE A 278 -24.07 -53.74 -23.12
C ILE A 278 -24.81 -53.95 -24.45
N SER A 279 -24.19 -53.68 -25.58
CA SER A 279 -24.77 -53.88 -26.91
C SER A 279 -25.15 -55.33 -27.16
N SER A 280 -24.30 -56.28 -26.77
CA SER A 280 -24.56 -57.72 -26.84
C SER A 280 -25.78 -58.14 -25.96
N ARG A 281 -25.86 -57.57 -24.74
CA ARG A 281 -26.99 -57.83 -23.85
C ARG A 281 -28.32 -57.31 -24.39
N ILE A 282 -28.32 -56.11 -25.00
CA ILE A 282 -29.51 -55.51 -25.63
C ILE A 282 -29.95 -56.35 -26.83
N ARG A 283 -29.01 -56.73 -27.70
CA ARG A 283 -29.28 -57.55 -28.88
C ARG A 283 -29.83 -58.92 -28.52
N ASN A 284 -29.28 -59.57 -27.48
CA ASN A 284 -29.76 -60.86 -27.05
C ASN A 284 -31.17 -60.81 -26.38
N LYS A 285 -31.56 -59.67 -25.82
CA LYS A 285 -32.92 -59.42 -25.36
C LYS A 285 -33.91 -59.23 -26.54
N GLN A 286 -33.46 -58.50 -27.57
CA GLN A 286 -34.31 -58.27 -28.75
C GLN A 286 -34.52 -59.52 -29.60
N LEU A 287 -33.60 -60.47 -29.60
CA LEU A 287 -33.69 -61.74 -30.31
C LEU A 287 -34.48 -62.81 -29.55
N LYS A 288 -34.90 -62.57 -28.33
CA LYS A 288 -35.71 -63.47 -27.52
C LYS A 288 -37.19 -63.02 -27.41
N LEU A 289 -37.54 -61.98 -28.07
CA LEU A 289 -38.91 -61.50 -28.35
C LEU A 289 -39.28 -61.86 -29.80
#